data_821c2bbd2f2fd991df0526aa7f0b253d
#
_entry.id   821c2bbd2f2fd991df0526aa7f0b253d
#
_cell.length_a   1.000
_cell.length_b   1.000
_cell.length_c   1.000
_cell.angle_alpha   90.00
_cell.angle_beta   90.00
_cell.angle_gamma   90.00
#
_symmetry.space_group_name_H-M   'P 1'
#
loop_
_entity.id
_entity.type
_entity.pdbx_description
1 polymer ?
#
loop_
_entity_poly.entity_id
_entity_poly.type
_entity_poly.pdbx_seq_one_letter_code
_entity_poly.pdbx_strand_id
1 'polypeptide(L)'
;MEQRLSPIKLDSYQPLREVVCESLREASRKGVLKPGERIMEIKLAEELGVSRTPVREAIRKLELEGYVVMMPRRGTYVADMSIRDINEIFEIRTALESLSNSLAAEHITEDELEHLQRLLVIIGGYIKEFEEGKDREGAMEKIVETDIEFHDLLYHAARNNRLVGIISIRCWR
;
A
#
# COMPACT_ATOMS: atom_id res chain seq x y z
N MET A 1 -11.42 25.17 10.90
CA MET A 1 -10.93 23.79 10.95
C MET A 1 -10.40 23.47 9.57
N GLU A 2 -9.15 23.14 9.46
CA GLU A 2 -8.50 22.87 8.16
C GLU A 2 -8.98 21.51 7.62
N GLN A 3 -9.44 21.50 6.38
CA GLN A 3 -9.88 20.27 5.68
C GLN A 3 -8.63 19.48 5.29
N ARG A 4 -8.44 18.28 5.86
CA ARG A 4 -7.24 17.45 5.67
C ARG A 4 -7.34 16.48 4.49
N LEU A 5 -8.55 16.10 4.13
CA LEU A 5 -8.85 15.20 3.02
C LEU A 5 -9.55 15.94 1.90
N SER A 6 -9.23 15.57 0.66
CA SER A 6 -9.90 16.14 -0.51
C SER A 6 -11.25 15.45 -0.75
N PRO A 7 -12.28 16.19 -1.19
CA PRO A 7 -13.56 15.60 -1.60
C PRO A 7 -13.38 14.57 -2.71
N ILE A 8 -14.16 13.47 -2.63
CA ILE A 8 -14.13 12.42 -3.63
C ILE A 8 -14.85 12.88 -4.91
N LYS A 9 -14.19 12.75 -6.06
CA LYS A 9 -14.80 12.93 -7.38
C LYS A 9 -15.52 11.63 -7.78
N LEU A 10 -16.82 11.73 -8.06
CA LEU A 10 -17.71 10.58 -8.34
C LEU A 10 -17.65 10.10 -9.81
N ASP A 11 -16.54 10.24 -10.51
CA ASP A 11 -16.42 9.93 -11.94
C ASP A 11 -16.05 8.46 -12.25
N SER A 12 -16.02 7.58 -11.25
CA SER A 12 -15.61 6.19 -11.45
C SER A 12 -16.76 5.20 -11.26
N TYR A 13 -16.80 4.16 -12.09
CA TYR A 13 -17.67 2.97 -11.99
C TYR A 13 -17.39 2.12 -10.72
N GLN A 14 -16.48 2.56 -9.85
CA GLN A 14 -16.13 1.85 -8.63
C GLN A 14 -17.14 2.13 -7.51
N PRO A 15 -17.47 1.12 -6.69
CA PRO A 15 -18.30 1.32 -5.52
C PRO A 15 -17.70 2.41 -4.61
N LEU A 16 -18.53 3.35 -4.15
CA LEU A 16 -18.09 4.50 -3.36
C LEU A 16 -17.28 4.11 -2.11
N ARG A 17 -17.60 2.96 -1.49
CA ARG A 17 -16.81 2.40 -0.38
C ARG A 17 -15.34 2.12 -0.75
N GLU A 18 -15.09 1.65 -1.99
CA GLU A 18 -13.71 1.36 -2.44
C GLU A 18 -12.92 2.65 -2.63
N VAL A 19 -13.57 3.66 -3.19
CA VAL A 19 -12.97 4.99 -3.35
C VAL A 19 -12.64 5.60 -1.98
N VAL A 20 -13.54 5.46 -1.00
CA VAL A 20 -13.29 5.90 0.39
C VAL A 20 -12.14 5.09 1.00
N CYS A 21 -12.10 3.76 0.84
CA CYS A 21 -10.99 2.94 1.33
C CYS A 21 -9.66 3.41 0.78
N GLU A 22 -9.56 3.64 -0.54
CA GLU A 22 -8.31 4.07 -1.16
C GLU A 22 -7.89 5.46 -0.69
N SER A 23 -8.83 6.40 -0.57
CA SER A 23 -8.56 7.74 -0.02
C SER A 23 -8.02 7.68 1.41
N LEU A 24 -8.54 6.80 2.26
CA LEU A 24 -8.08 6.65 3.65
C LEU A 24 -6.73 5.94 3.75
N ARG A 25 -6.46 4.94 2.87
CA ARG A 25 -5.13 4.31 2.77
C ARG A 25 -4.08 5.32 2.36
N GLU A 26 -4.39 6.11 1.34
CA GLU A 26 -3.48 7.14 0.87
C GLU A 26 -3.20 8.20 1.94
N ALA A 27 -4.23 8.62 2.68
CA ALA A 27 -4.08 9.54 3.80
C ALA A 27 -3.22 8.96 4.93
N SER A 28 -3.31 7.64 5.20
CA SER A 28 -2.44 6.95 6.16
C SER A 28 -1.00 6.89 5.65
N ARG A 29 -0.78 6.51 4.39
CA ARG A 29 0.56 6.45 3.78
C ARG A 29 1.27 7.80 3.75
N LYS A 30 0.53 8.88 3.48
CA LYS A 30 1.07 10.26 3.48
C LYS A 30 1.19 10.86 4.88
N GLY A 31 0.84 10.14 5.94
CA GLY A 31 0.90 10.65 7.31
C GLY A 31 -0.12 11.74 7.63
N VAL A 32 -1.14 11.94 6.77
CA VAL A 32 -2.27 12.85 7.01
C VAL A 32 -3.14 12.33 8.15
N LEU A 33 -3.37 11.02 8.17
CA LEU A 33 -3.92 10.28 9.29
C LEU A 33 -2.76 9.69 10.09
N LYS A 34 -2.58 10.15 11.31
CA LYS A 34 -1.44 9.74 12.14
C LYS A 34 -1.72 8.42 12.88
N PRO A 35 -0.72 7.54 13.07
CA PRO A 35 -0.86 6.37 13.94
C PRO A 35 -1.44 6.75 15.30
N GLY A 36 -2.38 5.94 15.80
CA GLY A 36 -3.09 6.19 17.06
C GLY A 36 -4.13 7.33 17.02
N GLU A 37 -4.30 8.01 15.89
CA GLU A 37 -5.30 9.08 15.76
C GLU A 37 -6.71 8.50 15.74
N ARG A 38 -7.63 9.18 16.45
CA ARG A 38 -9.04 8.79 16.50
C ARG A 38 -9.76 9.15 15.20
N ILE A 39 -10.37 8.17 14.57
CA ILE A 39 -11.20 8.32 13.38
C ILE A 39 -12.65 8.62 13.78
N MET A 40 -13.19 9.71 13.26
CA MET A 40 -14.58 10.11 13.46
C MET A 40 -15.34 9.99 12.13
N GLU A 41 -16.24 8.99 12.01
CA GLU A 41 -17.01 8.73 10.78
C GLU A 41 -17.73 9.97 10.25
N ILE A 42 -18.28 10.79 11.14
CA ILE A 42 -19.03 12.01 10.77
C ILE A 42 -18.08 13.01 10.10
N LYS A 43 -16.93 13.27 10.73
CA LYS A 43 -15.95 14.22 10.22
C LYS A 43 -15.37 13.77 8.86
N LEU A 44 -15.04 12.47 8.73
CA LEU A 44 -14.57 11.91 7.45
C LEU A 44 -15.62 12.02 6.35
N ALA A 45 -16.90 11.76 6.68
CA ALA A 45 -17.99 11.88 5.72
C ALA A 45 -18.14 13.33 5.20
N GLU A 46 -18.03 14.32 6.11
CA GLU A 46 -18.05 15.74 5.77
C GLU A 46 -16.84 16.15 4.91
N GLU A 47 -15.63 15.76 5.30
CA GLU A 47 -14.39 16.07 4.55
C GLU A 47 -14.40 15.48 3.14
N LEU A 48 -14.83 14.22 3.00
CA LEU A 48 -14.89 13.50 1.73
C LEU A 48 -16.12 13.86 0.87
N GLY A 49 -17.10 14.59 1.39
CA GLY A 49 -18.31 14.95 0.68
C GLY A 49 -19.24 13.76 0.40
N VAL A 50 -19.26 12.74 1.26
CA VAL A 50 -20.05 11.52 1.09
C VAL A 50 -20.96 11.25 2.31
N SER A 51 -21.92 10.33 2.17
CA SER A 51 -22.73 9.89 3.31
C SER A 51 -21.92 9.02 4.28
N ARG A 52 -22.40 8.83 5.52
CA ARG A 52 -21.72 8.02 6.55
C ARG A 52 -21.65 6.53 6.23
N THR A 53 -22.58 6.02 5.43
CA THR A 53 -22.65 4.58 5.12
C THR A 53 -21.37 4.07 4.40
N PRO A 54 -20.94 4.62 3.25
CA PRO A 54 -19.72 4.19 2.60
C PRO A 54 -18.46 4.38 3.47
N VAL A 55 -18.44 5.42 4.33
CA VAL A 55 -17.32 5.63 5.28
C VAL A 55 -17.26 4.49 6.30
N ARG A 56 -18.40 4.11 6.88
CA ARG A 56 -18.47 3.01 7.85
C ARG A 56 -18.09 1.67 7.22
N GLU A 57 -18.55 1.40 6.00
CA GLU A 57 -18.17 0.19 5.27
C GLU A 57 -16.67 0.17 4.96
N ALA A 58 -16.11 1.31 4.55
CA ALA A 58 -14.67 1.45 4.32
C ALA A 58 -13.85 1.22 5.61
N ILE A 59 -14.27 1.80 6.73
CA ILE A 59 -13.62 1.60 8.03
C ILE A 59 -13.62 0.11 8.44
N ARG A 60 -14.74 -0.60 8.26
CA ARG A 60 -14.80 -2.04 8.54
C ARG A 60 -13.85 -2.85 7.65
N LYS A 61 -13.73 -2.47 6.38
CA LYS A 61 -12.79 -3.12 5.46
C LYS A 61 -11.35 -2.82 5.86
N LEU A 62 -11.04 -1.57 6.21
CA LEU A 62 -9.72 -1.16 6.67
C LEU A 62 -9.33 -1.78 8.02
N GLU A 63 -10.31 -2.12 8.87
CA GLU A 63 -10.07 -2.89 10.09
C GLU A 63 -9.64 -4.32 9.77
N LEU A 64 -10.31 -5.00 8.84
CA LEU A 64 -9.90 -6.32 8.36
C LEU A 64 -8.52 -6.32 7.69
N GLU A 65 -8.14 -5.20 7.10
CA GLU A 65 -6.84 -4.98 6.46
C GLU A 65 -5.76 -4.48 7.45
N GLY A 66 -6.11 -4.23 8.72
CA GLY A 66 -5.16 -3.79 9.75
C GLY A 66 -4.80 -2.31 9.74
N TYR A 67 -5.42 -1.47 8.89
CA TYR A 67 -5.15 -0.02 8.87
C TYR A 67 -5.79 0.74 10.02
N VAL A 68 -6.85 0.19 10.59
CA VAL A 68 -7.56 0.79 11.73
C VAL A 68 -7.88 -0.28 12.79
N VAL A 69 -8.05 0.16 14.02
CA VAL A 69 -8.42 -0.68 15.16
C VAL A 69 -9.70 -0.14 15.77
N MET A 70 -10.74 -0.97 15.89
CA MET A 70 -11.94 -0.64 16.63
C MET A 70 -11.80 -1.04 18.09
N MET A 71 -11.77 -0.05 18.97
CA MET A 71 -11.75 -0.26 20.42
C MET A 71 -13.18 -0.20 20.98
N PRO A 72 -13.70 -1.28 21.61
CA PRO A 72 -15.03 -1.29 22.18
C PRO A 72 -15.26 -0.09 23.12
N ARG A 73 -16.36 0.64 22.93
CA ARG A 73 -16.76 1.84 23.69
C ARG A 73 -15.80 3.05 23.59
N ARG A 74 -14.66 2.94 22.92
CA ARG A 74 -13.69 4.04 22.74
C ARG A 74 -13.72 4.64 21.35
N GLY A 75 -14.09 3.84 20.32
CA GLY A 75 -14.16 4.28 18.93
C GLY A 75 -13.12 3.61 18.04
N THR A 76 -12.94 4.17 16.88
CA THR A 76 -12.00 3.70 15.86
C THR A 76 -10.76 4.57 15.85
N TYR A 77 -9.60 3.95 15.69
CA TYR A 77 -8.29 4.60 15.67
C TYR A 77 -7.48 4.12 14.48
N VAL A 78 -6.62 4.96 13.94
CA VAL A 78 -5.59 4.55 12.99
C VAL A 78 -4.69 3.54 13.69
N ALA A 79 -4.40 2.43 13.03
CA ALA A 79 -3.51 1.42 13.60
C ALA A 79 -2.13 2.02 13.87
N ASP A 80 -1.58 1.68 15.00
CA ASP A 80 -0.22 2.03 15.38
C ASP A 80 0.61 0.74 15.35
N MET A 81 1.62 0.70 14.50
CA MET A 81 2.48 -0.47 14.36
C MET A 81 3.67 -0.33 15.30
N SER A 82 3.78 -1.25 16.25
CA SER A 82 4.97 -1.32 17.09
C SER A 82 6.18 -1.82 16.26
N ILE A 83 7.40 -1.53 16.73
CA ILE A 83 8.64 -2.09 16.13
C ILE A 83 8.58 -3.63 16.11
N ARG A 84 7.95 -4.23 17.10
CA ARG A 84 7.75 -5.68 17.15
C ARG A 84 6.86 -6.17 16.03
N ASP A 85 5.73 -5.51 15.75
CA ASP A 85 4.82 -5.88 14.65
C ASP A 85 5.55 -5.77 13.31
N ILE A 86 6.35 -4.71 13.13
CA ILE A 86 7.18 -4.52 11.93
C ILE A 86 8.16 -5.70 11.77
N ASN A 87 8.86 -6.09 12.82
CA ASN A 87 9.81 -7.21 12.77
C ASN A 87 9.12 -8.54 12.45
N GLU A 88 7.98 -8.84 13.09
CA GLU A 88 7.18 -10.04 12.83
C GLU A 88 6.70 -10.08 11.36
N ILE A 89 6.31 -8.92 10.81
CA ILE A 89 5.96 -8.76 9.40
C ILE A 89 7.17 -9.07 8.50
N PHE A 90 8.33 -8.48 8.78
CA PHE A 90 9.54 -8.72 7.98
C PHE A 90 10.00 -10.18 8.00
N GLU A 91 9.87 -10.88 9.12
CA GLU A 91 10.18 -12.30 9.21
C GLU A 91 9.31 -13.14 8.27
N ILE A 92 7.99 -12.90 8.28
CA ILE A 92 7.06 -13.60 7.40
C ILE A 92 7.32 -13.25 5.94
N ARG A 93 7.52 -11.96 5.61
CA ARG A 93 7.83 -11.51 4.25
C ARG A 93 9.09 -12.17 3.73
N THR A 94 10.15 -12.19 4.51
CA THR A 94 11.43 -12.82 4.12
C THR A 94 11.24 -14.28 3.74
N ALA A 95 10.44 -15.04 4.50
CA ALA A 95 10.15 -16.44 4.19
C ALA A 95 9.35 -16.59 2.89
N LEU A 96 8.30 -15.78 2.71
CA LEU A 96 7.44 -15.83 1.53
C LEU A 96 8.16 -15.35 0.27
N GLU A 97 8.93 -14.28 0.36
CA GLU A 97 9.72 -13.73 -0.75
C GLU A 97 10.86 -14.68 -1.15
N SER A 98 11.51 -15.33 -0.19
CA SER A 98 12.51 -16.36 -0.46
C SER A 98 11.92 -17.55 -1.23
N LEU A 99 10.73 -18.02 -0.83
CA LEU A 99 10.01 -19.05 -1.54
C LEU A 99 9.63 -18.58 -2.95
N SER A 100 9.12 -17.36 -3.08
CA SER A 100 8.73 -16.79 -4.37
C SER A 100 9.93 -16.72 -5.33
N ASN A 101 11.06 -16.21 -4.84
CA ASN A 101 12.28 -16.07 -5.64
C ASN A 101 12.84 -17.43 -6.06
N SER A 102 12.77 -18.45 -5.19
CA SER A 102 13.18 -19.82 -5.53
C SER A 102 12.32 -20.39 -6.66
N LEU A 103 11.01 -20.25 -6.56
CA LEU A 103 10.06 -20.71 -7.60
C LEU A 103 10.20 -19.90 -8.89
N ALA A 104 10.41 -18.59 -8.78
CA ALA A 104 10.64 -17.73 -9.94
C ALA A 104 11.89 -18.18 -10.71
N ALA A 105 12.98 -18.50 -10.03
CA ALA A 105 14.22 -18.97 -10.66
C ALA A 105 14.03 -20.27 -11.47
N GLU A 106 13.03 -21.10 -11.12
CA GLU A 106 12.70 -22.32 -11.86
C GLU A 106 11.77 -22.10 -13.05
N HIS A 107 10.94 -21.03 -13.01
CA HIS A 107 9.84 -20.85 -13.95
C HIS A 107 9.93 -19.59 -14.83
N ILE A 108 10.87 -18.68 -14.53
CA ILE A 108 11.00 -17.41 -15.24
C ILE A 108 11.34 -17.66 -16.72
N THR A 109 10.68 -16.92 -17.60
CA THR A 109 10.98 -16.93 -19.04
C THR A 109 12.10 -15.96 -19.36
N GLU A 110 12.71 -16.12 -20.54
CA GLU A 110 13.76 -15.23 -21.06
C GLU A 110 13.24 -13.78 -21.14
N ASP A 111 12.04 -13.58 -21.68
CA ASP A 111 11.42 -12.25 -21.80
C ASP A 111 11.20 -11.57 -20.43
N GLU A 112 10.77 -12.34 -19.43
CA GLU A 112 10.60 -11.85 -18.06
C GLU A 112 11.94 -11.51 -17.42
N LEU A 113 12.97 -12.33 -17.65
CA LEU A 113 14.32 -12.06 -17.16
C LEU A 113 14.90 -10.79 -17.78
N GLU A 114 14.74 -10.60 -19.10
CA GLU A 114 15.14 -9.37 -19.77
C GLU A 114 14.38 -8.15 -19.22
N HIS A 115 13.09 -8.32 -18.87
CA HIS A 115 12.30 -7.25 -18.27
C HIS A 115 12.84 -6.87 -16.89
N LEU A 116 13.15 -7.84 -16.03
CA LEU A 116 13.80 -7.58 -14.73
C LEU A 116 15.14 -6.84 -14.89
N GLN A 117 15.95 -7.24 -15.85
CA GLN A 117 17.22 -6.56 -16.12
C GLN A 117 17.02 -5.10 -16.55
N ARG A 118 16.02 -4.81 -17.38
CA ARG A 118 15.66 -3.44 -17.75
C ARG A 118 15.24 -2.61 -16.54
N LEU A 119 14.40 -3.17 -15.65
CA LEU A 119 13.97 -2.47 -14.43
C LEU A 119 15.15 -2.13 -13.51
N LEU A 120 16.13 -3.04 -13.36
CA LEU A 120 17.36 -2.76 -12.60
C LEU A 120 18.18 -1.60 -13.17
N VAL A 121 18.26 -1.48 -14.49
CA VAL A 121 18.94 -0.35 -15.14
C VAL A 121 18.19 0.95 -14.92
N ILE A 122 16.87 0.92 -15.04
CA ILE A 122 15.99 2.08 -14.83
C ILE A 122 16.08 2.59 -13.38
N ILE A 123 15.96 1.70 -12.38
CA ILE A 123 16.04 2.08 -10.97
C ILE A 123 17.42 2.65 -10.63
N GLY A 124 18.50 2.11 -11.22
CA GLY A 124 19.84 2.65 -11.08
C GLY A 124 19.97 4.09 -11.60
N GLY A 125 19.26 4.43 -12.66
CA GLY A 125 19.14 5.80 -13.16
C GLY A 125 18.44 6.74 -12.16
N TYR A 126 17.31 6.32 -11.61
CA TYR A 126 16.56 7.11 -10.61
C TYR A 126 17.32 7.28 -9.29
N ILE A 127 18.06 6.27 -8.84
CA ILE A 127 18.96 6.37 -7.68
C ILE A 127 19.99 7.48 -7.90
N LYS A 128 20.58 7.55 -9.08
CA LYS A 128 21.52 8.61 -9.45
C LYS A 128 20.87 10.01 -9.43
N GLU A 129 19.66 10.13 -10.02
CA GLU A 129 18.89 11.39 -9.97
C GLU A 129 18.62 11.83 -8.54
N PHE A 130 18.27 10.89 -7.65
CA PHE A 130 18.04 11.12 -6.24
C PHE A 130 19.32 11.62 -5.52
N GLU A 131 20.47 10.99 -5.78
CA GLU A 131 21.76 11.35 -5.20
C GLU A 131 22.23 12.73 -5.68
N GLU A 132 22.02 13.07 -6.96
CA GLU A 132 22.33 14.37 -7.53
C GLU A 132 21.45 15.51 -6.98
N GLY A 133 20.33 15.20 -6.35
CA GLY A 133 19.51 16.16 -5.60
C GLY A 133 18.67 17.12 -6.44
N LYS A 134 18.51 16.89 -7.73
CA LYS A 134 17.77 17.78 -8.64
C LYS A 134 16.25 17.77 -8.39
N ASP A 135 15.69 16.57 -8.15
CA ASP A 135 14.28 16.33 -7.82
C ASP A 135 14.19 15.05 -6.97
N ARG A 136 14.49 15.19 -5.68
CA ARG A 136 14.52 14.04 -4.78
C ARG A 136 13.16 13.38 -4.59
N GLU A 137 12.09 14.19 -4.54
CA GLU A 137 10.73 13.66 -4.31
C GLU A 137 10.26 12.86 -5.52
N GLY A 138 10.36 13.41 -6.73
CA GLY A 138 10.00 12.72 -7.96
C GLY A 138 10.90 11.51 -8.26
N ALA A 139 12.20 11.58 -7.96
CA ALA A 139 13.10 10.44 -8.10
C ALA A 139 12.74 9.31 -7.12
N MET A 140 12.40 9.63 -5.86
CA MET A 140 11.96 8.64 -4.87
C MET A 140 10.66 7.96 -5.28
N GLU A 141 9.68 8.71 -5.79
CA GLU A 141 8.42 8.14 -6.28
C GLU A 141 8.67 7.13 -7.41
N LYS A 142 9.49 7.48 -8.39
CA LYS A 142 9.87 6.58 -9.50
C LYS A 142 10.65 5.35 -9.03
N ILE A 143 11.53 5.50 -8.04
CA ILE A 143 12.25 4.36 -7.42
C ILE A 143 11.25 3.39 -6.82
N VAL A 144 10.30 3.88 -6.01
CA VAL A 144 9.29 3.05 -5.36
C VAL A 144 8.37 2.36 -6.37
N GLU A 145 7.93 3.08 -7.41
CA GLU A 145 7.08 2.49 -8.46
C GLU A 145 7.82 1.38 -9.23
N THR A 146 9.08 1.62 -9.59
CA THR A 146 9.90 0.63 -10.32
C THR A 146 10.24 -0.59 -9.44
N ASP A 147 10.48 -0.38 -8.15
CA ASP A 147 10.71 -1.45 -7.17
C ASP A 147 9.46 -2.34 -7.02
N ILE A 148 8.29 -1.74 -6.96
CA ILE A 148 7.00 -2.46 -6.93
C ILE A 148 6.84 -3.30 -8.19
N GLU A 149 7.10 -2.75 -9.38
CA GLU A 149 7.00 -3.47 -10.65
C GLU A 149 7.98 -4.65 -10.71
N PHE A 150 9.22 -4.45 -10.25
CA PHE A 150 10.24 -5.48 -10.18
C PHE A 150 9.80 -6.66 -9.30
N HIS A 151 9.30 -6.39 -8.11
CA HIS A 151 8.84 -7.42 -7.19
C HIS A 151 7.57 -8.11 -7.68
N ASP A 152 6.61 -7.38 -8.25
CA ASP A 152 5.39 -7.95 -8.81
C ASP A 152 5.70 -8.91 -9.96
N LEU A 153 6.67 -8.59 -10.82
CA LEU A 153 7.13 -9.48 -11.88
C LEU A 153 7.73 -10.77 -11.32
N LEU A 154 8.58 -10.68 -10.29
CA LEU A 154 9.14 -11.86 -9.60
C LEU A 154 8.07 -12.73 -8.97
N TYR A 155 7.07 -12.13 -8.31
CA TYR A 155 5.99 -12.89 -7.70
C TYR A 155 5.15 -13.64 -8.74
N HIS A 156 4.88 -13.03 -9.89
CA HIS A 156 4.16 -13.68 -10.98
C HIS A 156 4.99 -14.74 -11.69
N ALA A 157 6.31 -14.54 -11.82
CA ALA A 157 7.24 -15.51 -12.37
C ALA A 157 7.32 -16.80 -11.53
N ALA A 158 7.03 -16.72 -10.23
CA ALA A 158 6.92 -17.90 -9.36
C ALA A 158 5.81 -18.89 -9.76
N ARG A 159 4.87 -18.49 -10.63
CA ARG A 159 3.72 -19.31 -11.11
C ARG A 159 2.85 -19.90 -9.98
N ASN A 160 2.87 -19.29 -8.81
CA ASN A 160 2.10 -19.72 -7.65
C ASN A 160 1.08 -18.63 -7.25
N ASN A 161 -0.12 -18.71 -7.83
CA ASN A 161 -1.17 -17.70 -7.61
C ASN A 161 -1.60 -17.58 -6.13
N ARG A 162 -1.45 -18.63 -5.32
CA ARG A 162 -1.76 -18.58 -3.88
C ARG A 162 -0.71 -17.75 -3.14
N LEU A 163 0.55 -17.99 -3.44
CA LEU A 163 1.67 -17.23 -2.89
C LEU A 163 1.57 -15.75 -3.27
N VAL A 164 1.31 -15.45 -4.56
CA VAL A 164 1.06 -14.08 -5.04
C VAL A 164 -0.06 -13.41 -4.23
N GLY A 165 -1.20 -14.11 -4.04
CA GLY A 165 -2.32 -13.57 -3.27
C GLY A 165 -1.98 -13.25 -1.81
N ILE A 166 -1.08 -14.02 -1.17
CA ILE A 166 -0.65 -13.78 0.21
C ILE A 166 0.35 -12.62 0.28
N ILE A 167 1.37 -12.61 -0.59
CA ILE A 167 2.41 -11.56 -0.60
C ILE A 167 1.82 -10.20 -1.00
N SER A 168 0.87 -10.17 -1.94
CA SER A 168 0.24 -8.94 -2.44
C SER A 168 -0.81 -8.36 -1.49
N ILE A 169 -1.03 -8.94 -0.30
CA ILE A 169 -1.87 -8.33 0.72
C ILE A 169 -1.29 -6.95 1.06
N ARG A 170 -2.06 -5.90 0.77
CA ARG A 170 -1.61 -4.49 0.85
C ARG A 170 -1.18 -4.02 2.24
N CYS A 171 -1.41 -4.83 3.29
CA CYS A 171 -0.91 -4.57 4.65
C CYS A 171 0.61 -4.64 4.77
N TRP A 172 1.30 -5.18 3.74
CA TRP A 172 2.73 -5.39 3.76
C TRP A 172 3.54 -4.29 3.04
N ARG A 173 2.86 -3.33 2.40
CA ARG A 173 3.48 -2.26 1.59
C ARG A 173 3.43 -0.91 2.26
#